data_42f0cf642774e3d21609695caa0f6036
#
_entry.id   42f0cf642774e3d21609695caa0f6036
#
_cell.length_a   1.000
_cell.length_b   1.000
_cell.length_c   1.000
_cell.angle_alpha   90.00
_cell.angle_beta   90.00
_cell.angle_gamma   90.00
#
_symmetry.space_group_name_H-M   'P 1'
#
loop_
_entity.id
_entity.type
_entity.pdbx_description
1 polymer ?
#
loop_
_entity_poly.entity_id
_entity_poly.type
_entity_poly.pdbx_seq_one_letter_code
_entity_poly.pdbx_strand_id
1 'polypeptide(L)'
;MVTNNNVSVSQKGKYGSVRTSLTHVYNKGQYPNQKLNKITYSVSGDMKWKKFSFDGGLTYNKRFYPNDMGAGYGGSGFLYNLLVWSGAEYDIRDYKNYWIKQDEQQNWMDTKWYDNPYFIANEIVRSSDYDLINGYLSANYDFTPWLNLSLRSGLDSYSQKKEWRNAVSAVGGWHKQGYYGLQRLGGYSLNNDLILSADHKFGDFNVDGFIGGNVYYWKSDNILGETQNGLKIPGYYSLKSSIDPVKTTSGITKKLVTSVYAKASVSWKSTLFLDVTGRNDWSSSLPS
;
A
#
# COMPACT_ATOMS: atom_id res chain seq x y z
N MET A 1 1.28 17.74 -14.89
CA MET A 1 2.30 17.09 -15.76
C MET A 1 2.61 15.72 -15.15
N VAL A 2 2.50 14.66 -15.97
CA VAL A 2 2.84 13.29 -15.58
C VAL A 2 3.90 12.79 -16.54
N THR A 3 4.98 12.21 -16.02
CA THR A 3 5.96 11.46 -16.81
C THR A 3 6.01 10.03 -16.32
N ASN A 4 6.07 9.09 -17.25
CA ASN A 4 6.21 7.66 -16.96
C ASN A 4 7.29 7.10 -17.88
N ASN A 5 8.40 6.67 -17.30
CA ASN A 5 9.54 6.13 -17.99
C ASN A 5 9.73 4.67 -17.57
N ASN A 6 9.84 3.78 -18.52
CA ASN A 6 10.08 2.35 -18.26
C ASN A 6 11.23 1.85 -19.12
N VAL A 7 12.12 1.07 -18.49
CA VAL A 7 13.16 0.30 -19.17
C VAL A 7 13.01 -1.15 -18.72
N SER A 8 13.01 -2.08 -19.66
CA SER A 8 12.97 -3.51 -19.34
C SER A 8 13.95 -4.30 -20.22
N VAL A 9 14.51 -5.33 -19.62
CA VAL A 9 15.40 -6.29 -20.30
C VAL A 9 14.85 -7.67 -20.03
N SER A 10 14.79 -8.49 -21.05
CA SER A 10 14.42 -9.91 -20.93
C SER A 10 15.40 -10.77 -21.71
N GLN A 11 15.72 -11.90 -21.13
CA GLN A 11 16.56 -12.91 -21.76
C GLN A 11 15.90 -14.27 -21.64
N LYS A 12 15.91 -15.03 -22.72
CA LYS A 12 15.42 -16.40 -22.76
C LYS A 12 16.59 -17.34 -23.06
N GLY A 13 16.72 -18.37 -22.25
CA GLY A 13 17.70 -19.43 -22.41
C GLY A 13 17.03 -20.78 -22.72
N LYS A 14 17.85 -21.84 -22.80
CA LYS A 14 17.37 -23.20 -23.05
C LYS A 14 16.43 -23.74 -21.98
N TYR A 15 16.64 -23.34 -20.73
CA TYR A 15 15.94 -23.90 -19.56
C TYR A 15 14.99 -22.92 -18.89
N GLY A 16 14.93 -21.68 -19.33
CA GLY A 16 14.06 -20.70 -18.73
C GLY A 16 14.26 -19.30 -19.26
N SER A 17 13.59 -18.35 -18.61
CA SER A 17 13.67 -16.94 -18.95
C SER A 17 13.83 -16.06 -17.69
N VAL A 18 14.39 -14.89 -17.88
CA VAL A 18 14.45 -13.84 -16.86
C VAL A 18 14.06 -12.52 -17.49
N ARG A 19 13.30 -11.73 -16.73
CA ARG A 19 12.94 -10.36 -17.08
C ARG A 19 13.19 -9.45 -15.88
N THR A 20 13.77 -8.28 -16.15
CA THR A 20 13.87 -7.19 -15.19
C THR A 20 13.32 -5.91 -15.79
N SER A 21 12.71 -5.07 -14.97
CA SER A 21 12.21 -3.77 -15.40
C SER A 21 12.33 -2.73 -14.30
N LEU A 22 12.58 -1.50 -14.71
CA LEU A 22 12.60 -0.31 -13.86
C LEU A 22 11.63 0.71 -14.43
N THR A 23 10.70 1.16 -13.59
CA THR A 23 9.73 2.18 -13.95
C THR A 23 9.86 3.37 -13.00
N HIS A 24 9.92 4.57 -13.53
CA HIS A 24 9.85 5.80 -12.76
C HIS A 24 8.64 6.61 -13.19
N VAL A 25 7.79 6.98 -12.24
CA VAL A 25 6.64 7.87 -12.43
C VAL A 25 6.85 9.13 -11.60
N TYR A 26 6.81 10.26 -12.28
CA TYR A 26 6.71 11.57 -11.64
C TYR A 26 5.37 12.19 -12.01
N ASN A 27 4.62 12.63 -11.01
CA ASN A 27 3.36 13.34 -11.18
C ASN A 27 3.42 14.65 -10.40
N LYS A 28 3.39 15.78 -11.14
CA LYS A 28 3.11 17.09 -10.55
C LYS A 28 1.60 17.30 -10.61
N GLY A 29 0.98 17.32 -9.43
CA GLY A 29 -0.46 17.52 -9.29
C GLY A 29 -0.93 18.88 -9.82
N GLN A 30 -2.23 19.08 -9.85
CA GLN A 30 -2.87 20.31 -10.31
C GLN A 30 -2.81 21.42 -9.26
N TYR A 31 -2.73 21.04 -7.97
CA TYR A 31 -2.69 22.00 -6.86
C TYR A 31 -1.25 22.39 -6.52
N PRO A 32 -1.07 23.59 -5.91
CA PRO A 32 0.25 23.99 -5.42
C PRO A 32 0.85 22.91 -4.50
N ASN A 33 2.18 22.72 -4.60
CA ASN A 33 2.97 21.81 -3.78
C ASN A 33 2.56 20.31 -3.80
N GLN A 34 1.70 19.88 -4.73
CA GLN A 34 1.32 18.49 -4.88
C GLN A 34 2.25 17.76 -5.83
N LYS A 35 2.93 16.72 -5.36
CA LYS A 35 3.88 15.91 -6.15
C LYS A 35 3.81 14.44 -5.73
N LEU A 36 4.09 13.55 -6.68
CA LEU A 36 4.33 12.13 -6.44
C LEU A 36 5.59 11.72 -7.19
N ASN A 37 6.48 11.03 -6.49
CA ASN A 37 7.53 10.22 -7.08
C ASN A 37 7.27 8.74 -6.79
N LYS A 38 7.31 7.91 -7.83
CA LYS A 38 7.18 6.45 -7.69
C LYS A 38 8.27 5.77 -8.50
N ILE A 39 8.96 4.84 -7.86
CA ILE A 39 9.91 3.93 -8.51
C ILE A 39 9.37 2.52 -8.33
N THR A 40 9.34 1.74 -9.40
CA THR A 40 9.00 0.33 -9.37
C THR A 40 10.14 -0.45 -10.03
N TYR A 41 10.73 -1.36 -9.29
CA TYR A 41 11.68 -2.32 -9.79
C TYR A 41 11.07 -3.72 -9.73
N SER A 42 11.13 -4.47 -10.83
CA SER A 42 10.61 -5.82 -10.89
C SER A 42 11.64 -6.75 -11.51
N VAL A 43 11.74 -7.95 -10.95
CA VAL A 43 12.47 -9.06 -11.53
C VAL A 43 11.56 -10.29 -11.46
N SER A 44 11.51 -11.04 -12.55
CA SER A 44 10.78 -12.31 -12.62
C SER A 44 11.50 -13.29 -13.54
N GLY A 45 11.27 -14.56 -13.33
CA GLY A 45 11.85 -15.59 -14.17
C GLY A 45 11.18 -16.92 -13.97
N ASP A 46 11.39 -17.77 -14.94
CA ASP A 46 10.96 -19.15 -14.94
C ASP A 46 12.12 -20.08 -15.32
N MET A 47 12.07 -21.29 -14.83
CA MET A 47 13.04 -22.33 -15.17
C MET A 47 12.35 -23.69 -15.21
N LYS A 48 12.66 -24.47 -16.25
CA LYS A 48 12.25 -25.87 -16.34
C LYS A 48 13.46 -26.76 -16.53
N TRP A 49 13.60 -27.72 -15.60
CA TRP A 49 14.70 -28.69 -15.64
C TRP A 49 14.18 -30.07 -15.28
N LYS A 50 14.20 -30.98 -16.30
CA LYS A 50 13.63 -32.32 -16.18
C LYS A 50 12.17 -32.27 -15.70
N LYS A 51 11.90 -32.84 -14.54
CA LYS A 51 10.58 -32.88 -13.87
C LYS A 51 10.29 -31.69 -12.99
N PHE A 52 11.25 -30.76 -12.80
CA PHE A 52 11.08 -29.57 -12.01
C PHE A 52 10.73 -28.38 -12.89
N SER A 53 9.78 -27.59 -12.45
CA SER A 53 9.56 -26.24 -12.97
C SER A 53 9.45 -25.24 -11.81
N PHE A 54 10.10 -24.10 -12.01
CA PHE A 54 10.12 -23.00 -11.06
C PHE A 54 9.68 -21.74 -11.77
N ASP A 55 8.89 -20.93 -11.10
CA ASP A 55 8.66 -19.56 -11.48
C ASP A 55 8.64 -18.67 -10.26
N GLY A 56 9.09 -17.44 -10.41
CA GLY A 56 9.15 -16.50 -9.32
C GLY A 56 9.29 -15.07 -9.78
N GLY A 57 8.91 -14.18 -8.89
CA GLY A 57 9.02 -12.76 -9.14
C GLY A 57 9.12 -11.96 -7.85
N LEU A 58 9.82 -10.84 -7.94
CA LEU A 58 9.94 -9.84 -6.89
C LEU A 58 9.68 -8.46 -7.48
N THR A 59 8.84 -7.69 -6.82
CA THR A 59 8.58 -6.29 -7.17
C THR A 59 8.78 -5.42 -5.95
N TYR A 60 9.62 -4.41 -6.09
CA TYR A 60 9.80 -3.36 -5.11
C TYR A 60 9.17 -2.07 -5.63
N ASN A 61 8.31 -1.46 -4.81
CA ASN A 61 7.68 -0.17 -5.09
C ASN A 61 8.08 0.83 -4.01
N LYS A 62 8.68 1.93 -4.43
CA LYS A 62 8.88 3.12 -3.60
C LYS A 62 7.93 4.20 -4.04
N ARG A 63 7.13 4.76 -3.11
CA ARG A 63 6.29 5.93 -3.34
C ARG A 63 6.63 7.01 -2.33
N PHE A 64 6.82 8.20 -2.82
CA PHE A 64 7.06 9.37 -1.99
C PHE A 64 6.13 10.50 -2.39
N TYR A 65 5.26 10.86 -1.45
CA TYR A 65 4.42 12.04 -1.50
C TYR A 65 4.99 13.06 -0.51
N PRO A 66 5.68 14.11 -0.97
CA PRO A 66 6.15 15.18 -0.06
C PRO A 66 4.99 15.94 0.56
N ASN A 67 3.85 16.04 -0.14
CA ASN A 67 2.61 16.57 0.40
C ASN A 67 1.41 15.87 -0.26
N ASP A 68 0.68 15.10 0.54
CA ASP A 68 -0.61 14.50 0.19
C ASP A 68 -1.72 15.34 0.83
N MET A 69 -2.19 16.33 0.10
CA MET A 69 -3.17 17.29 0.59
C MET A 69 -4.56 16.72 0.86
N GLY A 70 -4.80 15.47 0.52
CA GLY A 70 -6.13 14.86 0.65
C GLY A 70 -7.23 15.66 -0.08
N ALA A 71 -8.28 14.98 -0.49
CA ALA A 71 -9.45 15.59 -1.10
C ALA A 71 -10.64 15.32 -0.17
N GLY A 72 -10.74 16.01 0.96
CA GLY A 72 -11.77 15.69 1.94
C GLY A 72 -12.63 16.88 2.34
N TYR A 73 -13.80 16.55 2.84
CA TYR A 73 -14.64 17.46 3.61
C TYR A 73 -13.89 17.89 4.88
N GLY A 74 -13.87 19.18 5.15
CA GLY A 74 -13.33 19.73 6.40
C GLY A 74 -12.34 20.88 6.20
N GLY A 75 -12.07 21.60 7.28
CA GLY A 75 -11.33 22.85 7.30
C GLY A 75 -9.88 22.76 6.80
N SER A 76 -9.29 21.58 6.70
CA SER A 76 -7.93 21.36 6.21
C SER A 76 -7.86 20.89 4.75
N GLY A 77 -8.99 20.79 4.04
CA GLY A 77 -9.03 20.37 2.63
C GLY A 77 -8.80 21.55 1.68
N PHE A 78 -7.72 21.52 0.87
CA PHE A 78 -7.43 22.56 -0.12
C PHE A 78 -8.61 22.85 -1.05
N LEU A 79 -9.13 21.82 -1.68
CA LEU A 79 -10.22 21.93 -2.64
C LEU A 79 -11.54 22.37 -1.99
N TYR A 80 -11.80 21.84 -0.80
CA TYR A 80 -12.99 22.18 -0.04
C TYR A 80 -13.01 23.68 0.34
N ASN A 81 -11.90 24.20 0.83
CA ASN A 81 -11.80 25.63 1.18
C ASN A 81 -11.87 26.51 -0.09
N LEU A 82 -11.26 26.07 -1.20
CA LEU A 82 -11.30 26.82 -2.45
C LEU A 82 -12.69 26.87 -3.08
N LEU A 83 -13.45 25.78 -3.07
CA LEU A 83 -14.72 25.68 -3.82
C LEU A 83 -15.95 26.02 -2.97
N VAL A 84 -15.90 25.77 -1.68
CA VAL A 84 -17.08 25.93 -0.82
C VAL A 84 -17.08 27.27 -0.09
N TRP A 85 -15.88 27.74 0.29
CA TRP A 85 -15.74 28.91 1.15
C TRP A 85 -15.13 30.14 0.48
N SER A 86 -14.65 30.01 -0.77
CA SER A 86 -14.30 31.16 -1.58
C SER A 86 -15.40 31.38 -2.63
N GLY A 87 -16.01 32.55 -2.65
CA GLY A 87 -16.94 32.94 -3.70
C GLY A 87 -16.22 33.22 -5.04
N ALA A 88 -16.96 33.18 -6.13
CA ALA A 88 -16.41 33.48 -7.46
C ALA A 88 -15.95 34.94 -7.62
N GLU A 89 -16.38 35.82 -6.73
CA GLU A 89 -15.98 37.23 -6.63
C GLU A 89 -14.58 37.46 -6.08
N TYR A 90 -14.00 36.44 -5.43
CA TYR A 90 -12.64 36.54 -4.91
C TYR A 90 -11.61 36.04 -5.91
N ASP A 91 -10.61 36.85 -6.23
CA ASP A 91 -9.44 36.39 -6.95
C ASP A 91 -8.49 35.65 -5.99
N ILE A 92 -8.46 34.33 -6.09
CA ILE A 92 -7.63 33.50 -5.22
C ILE A 92 -6.14 33.86 -5.31
N ARG A 93 -5.69 34.50 -6.42
CA ARG A 93 -4.30 34.92 -6.62
C ARG A 93 -3.86 35.99 -5.64
N ASP A 94 -4.80 36.80 -5.13
CA ASP A 94 -4.55 37.85 -4.14
C ASP A 94 -4.13 37.27 -2.80
N TYR A 95 -4.55 36.03 -2.52
CA TYR A 95 -4.23 35.29 -1.30
C TYR A 95 -3.01 34.39 -1.41
N LYS A 96 -2.25 34.49 -2.52
CA LYS A 96 -1.02 33.73 -2.72
C LYS A 96 0.04 34.07 -1.69
N ASN A 97 0.11 35.31 -1.24
CA ASN A 97 0.86 35.73 -0.07
C ASN A 97 0.02 35.42 1.15
N TYR A 98 0.03 34.15 1.57
CA TYR A 98 -0.84 33.61 2.61
C TYR A 98 -0.48 34.03 4.04
N TRP A 99 0.59 34.79 4.25
CA TRP A 99 0.94 35.40 5.53
C TRP A 99 0.72 36.91 5.52
N ILE A 100 -0.01 37.43 6.53
CA ILE A 100 0.05 38.84 6.89
C ILE A 100 1.28 39.07 7.79
N LYS A 101 1.48 38.19 8.76
CA LYS A 101 2.65 38.16 9.61
C LYS A 101 3.09 36.70 9.80
N GLN A 102 4.34 36.41 9.51
CA GLN A 102 4.91 35.07 9.60
C GLN A 102 4.66 34.46 11.00
N ASP A 103 4.16 33.21 11.02
CA ASP A 103 3.87 32.43 12.23
C ASP A 103 2.82 33.03 13.18
N GLU A 104 2.12 34.09 12.80
CA GLU A 104 1.09 34.71 13.60
C GLU A 104 -0.28 34.79 12.95
N GLN A 105 -0.33 35.26 11.70
CA GLN A 105 -1.61 35.53 11.05
C GLN A 105 -1.61 35.21 9.56
N GLN A 106 -2.59 34.41 9.15
CA GLN A 106 -2.86 34.15 7.75
C GLN A 106 -3.53 35.36 7.08
N ASN A 107 -3.19 35.59 5.80
CA ASN A 107 -3.92 36.47 4.89
C ASN A 107 -5.11 35.70 4.28
N TRP A 108 -6.25 35.76 4.94
CA TRP A 108 -7.47 35.09 4.53
C TRP A 108 -8.71 35.83 5.04
N MET A 109 -9.82 35.74 4.27
CA MET A 109 -11.07 36.46 4.59
C MET A 109 -11.72 36.01 5.90
N ASP A 110 -11.58 34.73 6.26
CA ASP A 110 -12.10 34.17 7.51
C ASP A 110 -11.12 33.14 8.09
N THR A 111 -10.33 33.59 9.06
CA THR A 111 -9.37 32.74 9.79
C THR A 111 -9.98 32.14 11.07
N LYS A 112 -11.30 32.25 11.27
CA LYS A 112 -11.96 31.65 12.43
C LYS A 112 -12.19 30.14 12.23
N TRP A 113 -12.58 29.75 11.01
CA TRP A 113 -13.03 28.41 10.71
C TRP A 113 -12.24 27.73 9.60
N TYR A 114 -11.67 28.51 8.68
CA TYR A 114 -11.07 28.01 7.44
C TYR A 114 -9.69 28.60 7.23
N ASP A 115 -8.82 27.79 6.65
CA ASP A 115 -7.46 28.16 6.28
C ASP A 115 -7.40 28.66 4.83
N ASN A 116 -6.52 29.62 4.57
CA ASN A 116 -6.17 30.02 3.21
C ASN A 116 -5.73 28.80 2.38
N PRO A 117 -6.27 28.56 1.17
CA PRO A 117 -5.88 27.43 0.34
C PRO A 117 -4.37 27.33 0.06
N TYR A 118 -3.67 28.44 -0.16
CA TYR A 118 -2.21 28.41 -0.32
C TYR A 118 -1.48 28.10 0.99
N PHE A 119 -2.01 28.55 2.10
CA PHE A 119 -1.51 28.17 3.42
C PHE A 119 -1.66 26.64 3.62
N ILE A 120 -2.83 26.08 3.31
CA ILE A 120 -3.04 24.63 3.36
C ILE A 120 -2.00 23.91 2.50
N ALA A 121 -1.79 24.38 1.27
CA ALA A 121 -0.88 23.74 0.34
C ALA A 121 0.60 23.75 0.78
N ASN A 122 1.02 24.74 1.55
CA ASN A 122 2.42 24.95 1.88
C ASN A 122 2.74 24.73 3.37
N GLU A 123 1.79 24.97 4.26
CA GLU A 123 1.99 24.97 5.72
C GLU A 123 1.26 23.82 6.44
N ILE A 124 0.24 23.23 5.82
CA ILE A 124 -0.43 22.02 6.31
C ILE A 124 0.05 20.83 5.48
N VAL A 125 1.26 20.39 5.75
CA VAL A 125 1.94 19.36 4.95
C VAL A 125 1.69 17.98 5.53
N ARG A 126 1.33 17.05 4.66
CA ARG A 126 1.14 15.63 4.97
C ARG A 126 2.02 14.80 4.06
N SER A 127 3.19 14.40 4.54
CA SER A 127 4.08 13.56 3.74
C SER A 127 3.83 12.07 3.97
N SER A 128 4.06 11.29 2.93
CA SER A 128 3.98 9.83 2.98
C SER A 128 5.13 9.23 2.19
N ASP A 129 5.96 8.46 2.87
CA ASP A 129 7.03 7.66 2.31
C ASP A 129 6.65 6.19 2.48
N TYR A 130 6.52 5.45 1.39
CA TYR A 130 5.96 4.12 1.36
C TYR A 130 6.81 3.17 0.53
N ASP A 131 7.25 2.10 1.17
CA ASP A 131 7.97 0.99 0.56
C ASP A 131 7.08 -0.24 0.55
N LEU A 132 7.01 -0.92 -0.59
CA LEU A 132 6.23 -2.16 -0.75
C LEU A 132 7.07 -3.18 -1.51
N ILE A 133 7.19 -4.36 -0.96
CA ILE A 133 7.79 -5.53 -1.60
C ILE A 133 6.69 -6.57 -1.79
N ASN A 134 6.49 -7.01 -3.02
CA ASN A 134 5.65 -8.14 -3.37
C ASN A 134 6.54 -9.21 -4.01
N GLY A 135 6.45 -10.42 -3.53
CA GLY A 135 7.22 -11.53 -4.07
C GLY A 135 6.41 -12.81 -4.11
N TYR A 136 6.73 -13.67 -5.08
CA TYR A 136 6.20 -15.03 -5.12
C TYR A 136 7.26 -15.99 -5.65
N LEU A 137 7.15 -17.22 -5.22
CA LEU A 137 7.90 -18.36 -5.71
C LEU A 137 6.95 -19.53 -5.87
N SER A 138 7.02 -20.20 -7.02
CA SER A 138 6.31 -21.43 -7.31
C SER A 138 7.32 -22.49 -7.72
N ALA A 139 7.18 -23.68 -7.17
CA ALA A 139 7.99 -24.84 -7.49
C ALA A 139 7.05 -26.03 -7.75
N ASN A 140 7.19 -26.66 -8.90
CA ASN A 140 6.38 -27.81 -9.28
C ASN A 140 7.29 -29.00 -9.57
N TYR A 141 6.84 -30.19 -9.20
CA TYR A 141 7.49 -31.44 -9.48
C TYR A 141 6.51 -32.45 -10.10
N ASP A 142 6.78 -32.86 -11.32
CA ASP A 142 5.99 -33.87 -12.06
C ASP A 142 6.49 -35.29 -11.69
N PHE A 143 5.80 -35.99 -10.79
CA PHE A 143 6.09 -37.38 -10.45
C PHE A 143 5.87 -38.25 -11.68
N THR A 144 4.72 -38.06 -12.31
CA THR A 144 4.28 -38.72 -13.55
C THR A 144 3.61 -37.67 -14.46
N PRO A 145 3.26 -37.99 -15.71
CA PRO A 145 2.50 -37.06 -16.57
C PRO A 145 1.13 -36.65 -16.01
N TRP A 146 0.60 -37.41 -15.06
CA TRP A 146 -0.73 -37.20 -14.47
C TRP A 146 -0.71 -36.81 -12.98
N LEU A 147 0.45 -36.79 -12.30
CA LEU A 147 0.58 -36.48 -10.87
C LEU A 147 1.64 -35.41 -10.67
N ASN A 148 1.23 -34.29 -10.10
CA ASN A 148 2.08 -33.11 -9.85
C ASN A 148 1.98 -32.66 -8.39
N LEU A 149 3.12 -32.25 -7.83
CA LEU A 149 3.21 -31.55 -6.55
C LEU A 149 3.61 -30.10 -6.78
N SER A 150 2.84 -29.18 -6.27
CA SER A 150 3.08 -27.73 -6.36
C SER A 150 3.26 -27.11 -5.00
N LEU A 151 4.34 -26.37 -4.82
CA LEU A 151 4.57 -25.47 -3.69
C LEU A 151 4.46 -24.04 -4.21
N ARG A 152 3.64 -23.21 -3.58
CA ARG A 152 3.53 -21.78 -3.87
C ARG A 152 3.76 -20.98 -2.60
N SER A 153 4.59 -19.97 -2.68
CA SER A 153 4.87 -19.06 -1.56
C SER A 153 4.75 -17.63 -2.03
N GLY A 154 3.95 -16.82 -1.35
CA GLY A 154 3.79 -15.39 -1.58
C GLY A 154 4.23 -14.59 -0.36
N LEU A 155 4.91 -13.48 -0.62
CA LEU A 155 5.34 -12.50 0.37
C LEU A 155 4.84 -11.12 -0.04
N ASP A 156 4.13 -10.45 0.85
CA ASP A 156 3.91 -9.01 0.79
C ASP A 156 4.51 -8.37 2.03
N SER A 157 5.28 -7.30 1.86
CA SER A 157 5.87 -6.55 2.97
C SER A 157 5.82 -5.08 2.67
N TYR A 158 5.39 -4.29 3.65
CA TYR A 158 5.34 -2.85 3.51
C TYR A 158 5.93 -2.12 4.73
N SER A 159 6.47 -0.95 4.46
CA SER A 159 6.89 0.03 5.47
C SER A 159 6.43 1.41 5.03
N GLN A 160 5.82 2.15 5.93
CA GLN A 160 5.32 3.49 5.66
C GLN A 160 5.69 4.44 6.78
N LYS A 161 6.25 5.58 6.41
CA LYS A 161 6.42 6.74 7.27
C LYS A 161 5.46 7.83 6.84
N LYS A 162 4.64 8.32 7.77
CA LYS A 162 3.77 9.49 7.57
C LYS A 162 4.18 10.59 8.51
N GLU A 163 4.17 11.81 8.02
CA GLU A 163 4.37 13.00 8.85
C GLU A 163 3.24 13.99 8.58
N TRP A 164 2.75 14.59 9.64
CA TRP A 164 1.79 15.68 9.62
C TRP A 164 2.44 16.91 10.24
N ARG A 165 2.40 18.01 9.52
CA ARG A 165 2.96 19.29 9.94
C ARG A 165 1.90 20.35 9.72
N ASN A 166 1.49 21.04 10.78
CA ASN A 166 0.66 22.22 10.66
C ASN A 166 1.44 23.40 11.25
N ALA A 167 1.59 24.47 10.48
CA ALA A 167 2.18 25.68 10.98
C ALA A 167 1.28 26.33 12.05
N VAL A 168 1.87 27.20 12.84
CA VAL A 168 1.13 28.10 13.73
C VAL A 168 0.11 28.90 12.89
N SER A 169 -0.99 29.32 13.48
CA SER A 169 -2.13 29.97 12.81
C SER A 169 -3.07 29.02 12.04
N ALA A 170 -2.75 27.73 11.88
CA ALA A 170 -3.66 26.77 11.27
C ALA A 170 -4.93 26.63 12.11
N VAL A 171 -6.09 26.85 11.49
CA VAL A 171 -7.41 26.72 12.14
C VAL A 171 -8.05 25.37 11.84
N GLY A 172 -7.77 24.80 10.69
CA GLY A 172 -8.18 23.45 10.33
C GLY A 172 -7.56 22.42 11.26
N GLY A 173 -8.41 21.58 11.89
CA GLY A 173 -7.96 20.57 12.86
C GLY A 173 -7.64 21.10 14.25
N TRP A 174 -7.94 22.37 14.55
CA TRP A 174 -7.76 23.00 15.86
C TRP A 174 -6.30 23.13 16.32
N HIS A 175 -5.36 23.25 15.36
CA HIS A 175 -3.92 23.30 15.62
C HIS A 175 -3.35 24.72 15.52
N LYS A 176 -4.01 25.72 16.13
CA LYS A 176 -3.59 27.14 16.05
C LYS A 176 -2.16 27.40 16.52
N GLN A 177 -1.64 26.57 17.40
CA GLN A 177 -0.25 26.67 17.91
C GLN A 177 0.72 25.71 17.19
N GLY A 178 0.35 25.27 15.99
CA GLY A 178 1.11 24.30 15.22
C GLY A 178 0.93 22.88 15.71
N TYR A 179 1.35 21.93 14.86
CA TYR A 179 1.24 20.52 15.18
C TYR A 179 2.31 19.72 14.41
N TYR A 180 2.79 18.69 15.04
CA TYR A 180 3.61 17.67 14.41
C TYR A 180 3.18 16.28 14.84
N GLY A 181 2.90 15.42 13.85
CA GLY A 181 2.62 14.02 14.03
C GLY A 181 3.60 13.17 13.21
N LEU A 182 4.06 12.07 13.79
CA LEU A 182 4.91 11.09 13.12
C LEU A 182 4.34 9.70 13.34
N GLN A 183 4.04 9.01 12.25
CA GLN A 183 3.60 7.62 12.27
C GLN A 183 4.55 6.73 11.47
N ARG A 184 4.88 5.58 12.04
CA ARG A 184 5.51 4.48 11.33
C ARG A 184 4.57 3.28 11.35
N LEU A 185 4.28 2.76 10.16
CA LEU A 185 3.50 1.53 9.98
C LEU A 185 4.39 0.55 9.24
N GLY A 186 4.30 -0.71 9.63
CA GLY A 186 4.97 -1.79 8.94
C GLY A 186 4.17 -3.06 9.05
N GLY A 187 4.44 -3.99 8.14
CA GLY A 187 3.80 -5.27 8.17
C GLY A 187 4.24 -6.17 7.04
N TYR A 188 3.92 -7.42 7.19
CA TYR A 188 4.12 -8.41 6.14
C TYR A 188 3.06 -9.50 6.19
N SER A 189 2.84 -10.15 5.06
CA SER A 189 2.07 -11.37 4.96
C SER A 189 2.86 -12.45 4.22
N LEU A 190 2.69 -13.67 4.66
CA LEU A 190 3.18 -14.88 4.01
C LEU A 190 1.99 -15.77 3.67
N ASN A 191 1.93 -16.24 2.44
CA ASN A 191 0.89 -17.14 1.97
C ASN A 191 1.55 -18.36 1.30
N ASN A 192 1.42 -19.53 1.89
CA ASN A 192 2.08 -20.73 1.42
C ASN A 192 1.04 -21.81 1.15
N ASP A 193 1.08 -22.37 -0.06
CA ASP A 193 0.24 -23.48 -0.49
C ASP A 193 1.10 -24.67 -0.86
N LEU A 194 0.71 -25.85 -0.41
CA LEU A 194 1.22 -27.13 -0.90
C LEU A 194 0.03 -27.89 -1.50
N ILE A 195 0.15 -28.26 -2.78
CA ILE A 195 -0.96 -28.82 -3.55
C ILE A 195 -0.45 -30.07 -4.28
N LEU A 196 -1.09 -31.18 -4.04
CA LEU A 196 -0.94 -32.41 -4.84
C LEU A 196 -2.13 -32.51 -5.78
N SER A 197 -1.86 -32.51 -7.09
CA SER A 197 -2.88 -32.58 -8.14
C SER A 197 -2.68 -33.78 -9.04
N ALA A 198 -3.79 -34.35 -9.49
CA ALA A 198 -3.82 -35.47 -10.42
C ALA A 198 -4.85 -35.21 -11.52
N ASP A 199 -4.51 -35.62 -12.75
CA ASP A 199 -5.41 -35.59 -13.91
C ASP A 199 -5.10 -36.84 -14.77
N HIS A 200 -6.06 -37.78 -14.81
CA HIS A 200 -5.87 -39.05 -15.52
C HIS A 200 -7.12 -39.52 -16.21
N LYS A 201 -6.94 -40.06 -17.40
CA LYS A 201 -8.03 -40.61 -18.20
C LYS A 201 -8.07 -42.14 -18.09
N PHE A 202 -9.23 -42.66 -17.70
CA PHE A 202 -9.53 -44.09 -17.59
C PHE A 202 -10.65 -44.47 -18.58
N GLY A 203 -10.28 -44.89 -19.77
CA GLY A 203 -11.26 -45.19 -20.81
C GLY A 203 -12.15 -43.99 -21.17
N ASP A 204 -13.44 -44.10 -20.94
CA ASP A 204 -14.42 -43.03 -21.18
C ASP A 204 -14.49 -42.00 -20.06
N PHE A 205 -13.83 -42.24 -18.93
CA PHE A 205 -13.80 -41.34 -17.78
C PHE A 205 -12.52 -40.50 -17.78
N ASN A 206 -12.68 -39.18 -17.50
CA ASN A 206 -11.57 -38.34 -17.09
C ASN A 206 -11.78 -37.95 -15.61
N VAL A 207 -10.75 -38.16 -14.83
CA VAL A 207 -10.75 -37.83 -13.37
C VAL A 207 -9.63 -36.84 -13.11
N ASP A 208 -9.99 -35.66 -12.65
CA ASP A 208 -9.05 -34.65 -12.19
C ASP A 208 -9.38 -34.19 -10.77
N GLY A 209 -8.37 -33.75 -10.07
CA GLY A 209 -8.56 -33.23 -8.74
C GLY A 209 -7.27 -32.83 -8.04
N PHE A 210 -7.44 -32.26 -6.86
CA PHE A 210 -6.31 -31.91 -6.02
C PHE A 210 -6.70 -31.97 -4.53
N ILE A 211 -5.69 -32.16 -3.70
CA ILE A 211 -5.71 -31.89 -2.27
C ILE A 211 -4.62 -30.88 -1.95
N GLY A 212 -4.92 -29.91 -1.11
CA GLY A 212 -4.00 -28.84 -0.75
C GLY A 212 -4.13 -28.41 0.70
N GLY A 213 -3.04 -27.86 1.19
CA GLY A 213 -2.98 -27.15 2.46
C GLY A 213 -2.43 -25.74 2.26
N ASN A 214 -2.95 -24.81 3.02
CA ASN A 214 -2.52 -23.41 3.01
C ASN A 214 -2.18 -22.95 4.42
N VAL A 215 -1.13 -22.12 4.52
CA VAL A 215 -0.79 -21.37 5.72
C VAL A 215 -0.63 -19.92 5.34
N TYR A 216 -1.55 -19.10 5.84
CA TYR A 216 -1.49 -17.66 5.72
C TYR A 216 -1.15 -17.03 7.06
N TYR A 217 -0.07 -16.26 7.11
CA TYR A 217 0.34 -15.47 8.25
C TYR A 217 0.41 -14.00 7.90
N TRP A 218 -0.14 -13.14 8.74
CA TRP A 218 -0.08 -11.70 8.60
C TRP A 218 0.29 -11.05 9.93
N LYS A 219 1.17 -10.06 9.86
CA LYS A 219 1.56 -9.21 10.99
C LYS A 219 1.61 -7.75 10.54
N SER A 220 1.10 -6.87 11.37
CA SER A 220 1.24 -5.42 11.23
C SER A 220 1.58 -4.80 12.57
N ASP A 221 2.42 -3.79 12.54
CA ASP A 221 2.74 -2.94 13.69
C ASP A 221 2.68 -1.47 13.30
N ASN A 222 2.32 -0.66 14.27
CA ASN A 222 2.30 0.79 14.11
C ASN A 222 2.76 1.48 15.38
N ILE A 223 3.37 2.65 15.22
CA ILE A 223 3.64 3.61 16.27
C ILE A 223 3.32 5.01 15.77
N LEU A 224 2.55 5.77 16.54
CA LEU A 224 2.19 7.15 16.27
C LEU A 224 2.63 7.99 17.46
N GLY A 225 3.34 9.08 17.18
CA GLY A 225 3.65 10.15 18.14
C GLY A 225 3.05 11.47 17.68
N GLU A 226 2.43 12.22 18.59
CA GLU A 226 1.74 13.46 18.30
C GLU A 226 2.10 14.52 19.33
N THR A 227 2.45 15.72 18.88
CA THR A 227 2.62 16.88 19.77
C THR A 227 1.28 17.26 20.41
N GLN A 228 1.33 17.72 21.64
CA GLN A 228 0.16 18.16 22.39
C GLN A 228 0.24 19.66 22.69
N ASN A 229 -0.89 20.34 22.55
CA ASN A 229 -1.07 21.77 22.77
C ASN A 229 -0.16 22.68 21.93
N GLY A 230 0.42 22.16 20.84
CA GLY A 230 1.20 22.92 19.87
C GLY A 230 2.70 22.68 19.93
N LEU A 231 3.43 23.58 19.27
CA LEU A 231 4.88 23.56 19.14
C LEU A 231 5.50 24.66 20.00
N LYS A 232 6.54 24.33 20.78
CA LYS A 232 7.32 25.32 21.57
C LYS A 232 8.04 26.32 20.66
N ILE A 233 8.46 25.87 19.48
CA ILE A 233 9.17 26.69 18.52
C ILE A 233 8.43 26.57 17.19
N PRO A 234 7.82 27.66 16.68
CA PRO A 234 7.20 27.69 15.37
C PRO A 234 8.13 27.18 14.28
N GLY A 235 7.61 26.38 13.32
CA GLY A 235 8.40 25.83 12.23
C GLY A 235 9.36 24.68 12.58
N TYR A 236 9.59 24.40 13.87
CA TYR A 236 10.40 23.26 14.31
C TYR A 236 9.52 21.99 14.47
N TYR A 237 9.30 21.30 13.37
CA TYR A 237 8.47 20.10 13.31
C TYR A 237 9.19 18.87 13.86
N SER A 238 9.10 18.68 15.16
CA SER A 238 9.67 17.57 15.91
C SER A 238 8.81 17.23 17.11
N LEU A 239 8.75 15.97 17.51
CA LEU A 239 8.09 15.55 18.76
C LEU A 239 8.70 16.25 19.99
N LYS A 240 10.00 16.61 19.94
CA LYS A 240 10.68 17.38 21.00
C LYS A 240 10.14 18.80 21.15
N SER A 241 9.48 19.35 20.12
CA SER A 241 8.87 20.68 20.13
C SER A 241 7.49 20.70 20.75
N SER A 242 6.98 19.58 21.26
CA SER A 242 5.68 19.52 21.93
C SER A 242 5.66 20.40 23.18
N ILE A 243 4.60 21.21 23.33
CA ILE A 243 4.40 22.02 24.55
C ILE A 243 4.18 21.09 25.73
N ASP A 244 3.22 20.20 25.61
CA ASP A 244 2.92 19.18 26.63
C ASP A 244 3.53 17.81 26.26
N PRO A 245 3.52 16.84 27.18
CA PRO A 245 4.02 15.51 26.91
C PRO A 245 3.41 14.91 25.64
N VAL A 246 4.27 14.37 24.78
CA VAL A 246 3.87 13.75 23.51
C VAL A 246 2.88 12.62 23.74
N LYS A 247 1.76 12.62 23.02
CA LYS A 247 0.86 11.48 22.99
C LYS A 247 1.44 10.41 22.06
N THR A 248 1.57 9.19 22.58
CA THR A 248 2.02 8.05 21.78
C THR A 248 0.96 6.95 21.76
N THR A 249 0.81 6.33 20.60
CA THR A 249 -0.06 5.17 20.42
C THR A 249 0.72 4.12 19.64
N SER A 250 0.67 2.87 20.08
CA SER A 250 1.28 1.75 19.36
C SER A 250 0.35 0.54 19.36
N GLY A 251 0.48 -0.29 18.35
CA GLY A 251 -0.31 -1.50 18.24
C GLY A 251 0.40 -2.54 17.40
N ILE A 252 0.16 -3.81 17.73
CA ILE A 252 0.60 -4.97 16.95
C ILE A 252 -0.63 -5.83 16.70
N THR A 253 -0.85 -6.20 15.46
CA THR A 253 -1.89 -7.14 15.07
C THR A 253 -1.26 -8.31 14.33
N LYS A 254 -1.72 -9.51 14.63
CA LYS A 254 -1.26 -10.77 14.01
C LYS A 254 -2.47 -11.60 13.63
N LYS A 255 -2.37 -12.31 12.51
CA LYS A 255 -3.37 -13.27 12.07
C LYS A 255 -2.69 -14.50 11.50
N LEU A 256 -3.16 -15.67 11.89
CA LEU A 256 -2.79 -16.95 11.31
C LEU A 256 -4.06 -17.64 10.83
N VAL A 257 -4.04 -18.11 9.58
CA VAL A 257 -5.09 -18.97 9.04
C VAL A 257 -4.40 -20.19 8.45
N THR A 258 -4.85 -21.37 8.85
CA THR A 258 -4.47 -22.64 8.26
C THR A 258 -5.69 -23.26 7.57
N SER A 259 -5.49 -23.87 6.42
CA SER A 259 -6.58 -24.40 5.63
C SER A 259 -6.21 -25.75 5.02
N VAL A 260 -7.20 -26.62 4.90
CA VAL A 260 -7.14 -27.82 4.06
C VAL A 260 -8.28 -27.76 3.07
N TYR A 261 -8.00 -28.09 1.81
CA TYR A 261 -8.99 -28.04 0.75
C TYR A 261 -8.74 -29.10 -0.30
N ALA A 262 -9.81 -29.54 -0.93
CA ALA A 262 -9.75 -30.54 -1.99
C ALA A 262 -10.80 -30.28 -3.07
N LYS A 263 -10.50 -30.74 -4.28
CA LYS A 263 -11.43 -30.81 -5.40
C LYS A 263 -11.31 -32.18 -6.05
N ALA A 264 -12.44 -32.75 -6.45
CA ALA A 264 -12.49 -33.90 -7.34
C ALA A 264 -13.48 -33.64 -8.45
N SER A 265 -13.08 -33.87 -9.68
CA SER A 265 -13.91 -33.75 -10.87
C SER A 265 -13.88 -35.07 -11.63
N VAL A 266 -15.04 -35.52 -12.09
CA VAL A 266 -15.18 -36.70 -12.92
C VAL A 266 -16.04 -36.33 -14.12
N SER A 267 -15.55 -36.67 -15.33
CA SER A 267 -16.34 -36.53 -16.53
C SER A 267 -16.45 -37.89 -17.27
N TRP A 268 -17.63 -38.19 -17.80
CA TRP A 268 -17.89 -39.38 -18.58
C TRP A 268 -18.26 -38.99 -20.01
N LYS A 269 -17.53 -39.53 -20.99
CA LYS A 269 -17.67 -39.28 -22.43
C LYS A 269 -17.78 -37.80 -22.81
N SER A 270 -17.20 -36.91 -21.99
CA SER A 270 -17.32 -35.45 -22.13
C SER A 270 -18.77 -34.95 -22.18
N THR A 271 -19.70 -35.71 -21.67
CA THR A 271 -21.14 -35.42 -21.70
C THR A 271 -21.71 -35.21 -20.30
N LEU A 272 -21.29 -35.99 -19.32
CA LEU A 272 -21.69 -35.88 -17.94
C LEU A 272 -20.50 -35.43 -17.09
N PHE A 273 -20.72 -34.45 -16.24
CA PHE A 273 -19.67 -33.87 -15.36
C PHE A 273 -20.17 -33.81 -13.92
N LEU A 274 -19.30 -34.18 -12.99
CA LEU A 274 -19.53 -34.05 -11.57
C LEU A 274 -18.31 -33.40 -10.92
N ASP A 275 -18.52 -32.26 -10.24
CA ASP A 275 -17.50 -31.56 -9.48
C ASP A 275 -17.88 -31.52 -8.00
N VAL A 276 -16.94 -31.88 -7.15
CA VAL A 276 -17.08 -31.81 -5.71
C VAL A 276 -15.92 -31.01 -5.13
N THR A 277 -16.18 -30.03 -4.30
CA THR A 277 -15.17 -29.23 -3.62
C THR A 277 -15.45 -29.16 -2.12
N GLY A 278 -14.39 -29.13 -1.33
CA GLY A 278 -14.49 -28.94 0.12
C GLY A 278 -13.31 -28.12 0.62
N ARG A 279 -13.56 -27.28 1.63
CA ARG A 279 -12.53 -26.50 2.32
C ARG A 279 -12.90 -26.34 3.78
N ASN A 280 -11.87 -26.43 4.63
CA ASN A 280 -11.96 -26.10 6.04
C ASN A 280 -10.84 -25.14 6.43
N ASP A 281 -11.17 -24.09 7.16
CA ASP A 281 -10.27 -23.04 7.60
C ASP A 281 -10.29 -22.91 9.13
N TRP A 282 -9.10 -22.80 9.71
CA TRP A 282 -8.89 -22.48 11.11
C TRP A 282 -8.21 -21.12 11.21
N SER A 283 -8.84 -20.17 11.88
CA SER A 283 -8.37 -18.80 11.99
C SER A 283 -8.14 -18.39 13.44
N SER A 284 -6.98 -17.81 13.71
CA SER A 284 -6.65 -17.25 15.04
C SER A 284 -7.51 -16.05 15.46
N SER A 285 -8.33 -15.51 14.55
CA SER A 285 -9.24 -14.38 14.82
C SER A 285 -10.68 -14.81 15.09
N LEU A 286 -10.96 -16.10 15.02
CA LEU A 286 -12.26 -16.67 15.42
C LEU A 286 -12.19 -17.19 16.85
N PRO A 287 -13.28 -17.10 17.63
CA PRO A 287 -13.36 -17.79 18.94
C PRO A 287 -13.13 -19.29 18.74
N SER A 288 -12.39 -19.90 19.65
CA SER A 288 -12.20 -21.35 19.72
C SER A 288 -13.47 -22.06 20.19
#